data_1781d6aec49c36cc2cfc01ee9654cf0e
#
_entry.id   1781d6aec49c36cc2cfc01ee9654cf0e
#
_cell.length_a   1.000
_cell.length_b   1.000
_cell.length_c   1.000
_cell.angle_alpha   90.00
_cell.angle_beta   90.00
_cell.angle_gamma   90.00
#
_symmetry.space_group_name_H-M   'P 1'
#
loop_
_entity.id
_entity.type
_entity.pdbx_description
1 polymer ?
#
loop_
_entity_poly.entity_id
_entity_poly.type
_entity_poly.pdbx_seq_one_letter_code
_entity_poly.pdbx_strand_id
1 'polypeptide(L)'
;MKVKYCIVLGCPRSGTTFLMTALRALANSECISGLLVPVSIPHLVTYSLPTYIYNVLAFELEASFQNYLDSGIPYSRFSALHKWLKGYMSSQEFFHALVRQRVVERIIYKEPFLSFAPEFTYRALPDCRILHLYRDGRDCADSLVRTYDVLTDEKLMALNTSEMPIGRKYDERYVPWWVEQGREEEFLGSTPYIRAIWMWKEMVGRCHNFFSQPEVVTTGRVLLVKYEDLVSDSLRYGELITLHFGATMNAQLRKQFKQAHPLSIGIHKKRNPKEIEEAQRIAQTELKLYGYL
;
A
#
# COMPACT_ATOMS: atom_id res chain seq x y z
N MET A 1 -21.53 -1.45 -18.19
CA MET A 1 -20.69 -0.28 -17.78
C MET A 1 -19.33 -0.85 -17.39
N LYS A 2 -18.21 -0.30 -17.89
CA LYS A 2 -16.87 -0.78 -17.54
C LYS A 2 -16.56 -0.40 -16.08
N VAL A 3 -16.12 -1.38 -15.27
CA VAL A 3 -15.73 -1.14 -13.89
C VAL A 3 -14.47 -0.29 -13.85
N LYS A 4 -14.42 0.70 -12.95
CA LYS A 4 -13.25 1.56 -12.73
C LYS A 4 -12.32 0.94 -11.69
N TYR A 5 -11.05 0.90 -11.99
CA TYR A 5 -10.02 0.47 -11.04
C TYR A 5 -9.43 1.69 -10.33
N CYS A 6 -9.43 1.65 -9.00
CA CYS A 6 -8.87 2.67 -8.13
C CYS A 6 -7.83 2.00 -7.23
N ILE A 7 -6.58 2.41 -7.34
CA ILE A 7 -5.47 1.75 -6.64
C ILE A 7 -4.96 2.68 -5.53
N VAL A 8 -4.85 2.14 -4.33
CA VAL A 8 -4.28 2.85 -3.18
C VAL A 8 -2.88 2.30 -2.91
N LEU A 9 -1.89 3.13 -3.18
CA LEU A 9 -0.49 2.89 -2.89
C LEU A 9 -0.07 3.64 -1.63
N GLY A 10 0.98 3.17 -1.00
CA GLY A 10 1.59 3.79 0.16
C GLY A 10 2.31 2.76 1.02
N CYS A 11 3.38 3.16 1.66
CA CYS A 11 4.13 2.30 2.57
C CYS A 11 3.20 1.74 3.67
N PRO A 12 3.41 0.51 4.16
CA PRO A 12 2.72 0.04 5.36
C PRO A 12 2.78 1.08 6.47
N ARG A 13 1.67 1.27 7.18
CA ARG A 13 1.50 2.27 8.28
C ARG A 13 1.40 3.74 7.83
N SER A 14 1.29 4.03 6.54
CA SER A 14 1.03 5.39 6.04
C SER A 14 -0.44 5.85 6.20
N GLY A 15 -1.31 5.07 6.86
CA GLY A 15 -2.73 5.42 7.03
C GLY A 15 -3.66 4.77 6.01
N THR A 16 -3.16 3.96 5.09
CA THR A 16 -3.96 3.29 4.04
C THR A 16 -5.08 2.41 4.60
N THR A 17 -4.91 1.83 5.80
CA THR A 17 -5.98 1.04 6.45
C THR A 17 -7.14 1.91 6.90
N PHE A 18 -6.89 3.08 7.50
CA PHE A 18 -7.93 4.06 7.82
C PHE A 18 -8.68 4.48 6.56
N LEU A 19 -7.94 4.87 5.52
CA LEU A 19 -8.52 5.28 4.25
C LEU A 19 -9.42 4.19 3.64
N MET A 20 -8.96 2.94 3.58
CA MET A 20 -9.77 1.83 3.06
C MET A 20 -11.02 1.59 3.90
N THR A 21 -10.93 1.73 5.22
CA THR A 21 -12.09 1.62 6.12
C THR A 21 -13.13 2.71 5.82
N ALA A 22 -12.68 3.95 5.61
CA ALA A 22 -13.57 5.04 5.23
C ALA A 22 -14.21 4.78 3.84
N LEU A 23 -13.41 4.40 2.85
CA LEU A 23 -13.87 4.19 1.47
C LEU A 23 -14.86 3.02 1.31
N ARG A 24 -14.94 2.08 2.28
CA ARG A 24 -16.00 1.05 2.29
C ARG A 24 -17.42 1.62 2.32
N ALA A 25 -17.57 2.85 2.80
CA ALA A 25 -18.85 3.57 2.79
C ALA A 25 -19.17 4.21 1.42
N LEU A 26 -18.29 4.08 0.43
CA LEU A 26 -18.52 4.60 -0.90
C LEU A 26 -19.50 3.71 -1.67
N ALA A 27 -20.58 4.31 -2.18
CA ALA A 27 -21.61 3.59 -2.91
C ALA A 27 -21.07 2.91 -4.18
N ASN A 28 -21.59 1.74 -4.51
CA ASN A 28 -21.27 0.96 -5.70
C ASN A 28 -19.76 0.67 -5.85
N SER A 29 -19.06 0.54 -4.71
CA SER A 29 -17.60 0.30 -4.69
C SER A 29 -17.27 -0.93 -3.87
N GLU A 30 -16.32 -1.71 -4.35
CA GLU A 30 -15.72 -2.82 -3.63
C GLU A 30 -14.32 -2.44 -3.16
N CYS A 31 -14.10 -2.55 -1.86
CA CYS A 31 -12.81 -2.26 -1.23
C CYS A 31 -12.09 -3.54 -0.88
N ILE A 32 -10.94 -3.77 -1.52
CA ILE A 32 -10.13 -4.97 -1.38
C ILE A 32 -8.76 -4.59 -0.82
N SER A 33 -8.28 -5.34 0.16
CA SER A 33 -6.96 -5.14 0.77
C SER A 33 -6.16 -6.42 0.72
N GLY A 34 -5.02 -6.40 0.07
CA GLY A 34 -4.09 -7.54 -0.06
C GLY A 34 -4.65 -8.73 -0.85
N LEU A 35 -3.83 -9.74 -1.05
CA LEU A 35 -4.14 -11.10 -1.49
C LEU A 35 -4.67 -11.32 -2.92
N LEU A 36 -5.07 -10.30 -3.67
CA LEU A 36 -5.38 -10.50 -5.10
C LEU A 36 -4.11 -10.58 -5.94
N VAL A 37 -3.12 -9.81 -5.57
CA VAL A 37 -1.83 -9.76 -6.26
C VAL A 37 -0.76 -10.32 -5.33
N PRO A 38 -0.06 -11.37 -5.73
CA PRO A 38 1.07 -11.87 -4.95
C PRO A 38 2.13 -10.79 -4.73
N VAL A 39 2.70 -10.73 -3.53
CA VAL A 39 3.80 -9.81 -3.20
C VAL A 39 5.03 -10.04 -4.09
N SER A 40 5.15 -11.22 -4.68
CA SER A 40 6.17 -11.56 -5.67
C SER A 40 6.06 -10.75 -6.97
N ILE A 41 4.88 -10.27 -7.37
CA ILE A 41 4.75 -9.48 -8.61
C ILE A 41 5.58 -8.19 -8.54
N PRO A 42 5.48 -7.34 -7.52
CA PRO A 42 6.39 -6.19 -7.38
C PRO A 42 7.86 -6.57 -7.41
N HIS A 43 8.23 -7.70 -6.82
CA HIS A 43 9.59 -8.22 -6.89
C HIS A 43 10.00 -8.56 -8.33
N LEU A 44 9.19 -9.34 -9.03
CA LEU A 44 9.49 -9.77 -10.40
C LEU A 44 9.62 -8.59 -11.37
N VAL A 45 8.71 -7.65 -11.33
CA VAL A 45 8.67 -6.52 -12.27
C VAL A 45 9.73 -5.45 -12.03
N THR A 46 10.48 -5.53 -10.93
CA THR A 46 11.66 -4.67 -10.71
C THR A 46 12.90 -5.15 -11.43
N TYR A 47 12.89 -6.40 -11.91
CA TYR A 47 13.92 -6.89 -12.83
C TYR A 47 13.60 -6.51 -14.27
N SER A 48 14.62 -6.48 -15.12
CA SER A 48 14.42 -6.31 -16.56
C SER A 48 13.79 -7.58 -17.14
N LEU A 49 12.47 -7.59 -17.22
CA LEU A 49 11.72 -8.72 -17.77
C LEU A 49 11.54 -8.57 -19.30
N PRO A 50 11.53 -9.68 -20.05
CA PRO A 50 11.05 -9.67 -21.42
C PRO A 50 9.64 -9.12 -21.51
N THR A 51 9.35 -8.32 -22.55
CA THR A 51 8.07 -7.63 -22.73
C THR A 51 6.87 -8.57 -22.65
N TYR A 52 7.00 -9.79 -23.18
CA TYR A 52 5.88 -10.75 -23.14
C TYR A 52 5.55 -11.21 -21.72
N ILE A 53 6.57 -11.40 -20.85
CA ILE A 53 6.33 -11.74 -19.43
C ILE A 53 5.68 -10.58 -18.70
N TYR A 54 6.14 -9.36 -18.94
CA TYR A 54 5.51 -8.17 -18.38
C TYR A 54 4.03 -8.07 -18.78
N ASN A 55 3.70 -8.30 -20.04
CA ASN A 55 2.33 -8.29 -20.53
C ASN A 55 1.46 -9.40 -19.91
N VAL A 56 2.02 -10.60 -19.68
CA VAL A 56 1.31 -11.67 -18.96
C VAL A 56 1.00 -11.24 -17.54
N LEU A 57 1.96 -10.69 -16.81
CA LEU A 57 1.73 -10.21 -15.44
C LEU A 57 0.70 -9.07 -15.38
N ALA A 58 0.71 -8.18 -16.38
CA ALA A 58 -0.28 -7.11 -16.50
C ALA A 58 -1.69 -7.68 -16.75
N PHE A 59 -1.81 -8.67 -17.64
CA PHE A 59 -3.05 -9.37 -17.90
C PHE A 59 -3.58 -10.09 -16.65
N GLU A 60 -2.71 -10.80 -15.92
CA GLU A 60 -3.07 -11.49 -14.68
C GLU A 60 -3.55 -10.53 -13.58
N LEU A 61 -2.98 -9.33 -13.50
CA LEU A 61 -3.45 -8.29 -12.57
C LEU A 61 -4.90 -7.89 -12.91
N GLU A 62 -5.21 -7.61 -14.17
CA GLU A 62 -6.57 -7.26 -14.60
C GLU A 62 -7.53 -8.44 -14.45
N ALA A 63 -7.12 -9.64 -14.85
CA ALA A 63 -7.88 -10.86 -14.72
C ALA A 63 -8.22 -11.19 -13.26
N SER A 64 -7.33 -10.91 -12.32
CA SER A 64 -7.58 -11.09 -10.89
C SER A 64 -8.74 -10.22 -10.40
N PHE A 65 -8.85 -8.99 -10.88
CA PHE A 65 -10.00 -8.13 -10.56
C PHE A 65 -11.28 -8.62 -11.23
N GLN A 66 -11.21 -9.07 -12.47
CA GLN A 66 -12.37 -9.61 -13.18
C GLN A 66 -12.87 -10.89 -12.51
N ASN A 67 -11.98 -11.82 -12.19
CA ASN A 67 -12.31 -13.05 -11.45
C ASN A 67 -12.95 -12.73 -10.09
N TYR A 68 -12.47 -11.68 -9.40
CA TYR A 68 -13.11 -11.20 -8.19
C TYR A 68 -14.55 -10.76 -8.42
N LEU A 69 -14.80 -10.00 -9.46
CA LEU A 69 -16.16 -9.55 -9.80
C LEU A 69 -17.08 -10.70 -10.16
N ASP A 70 -16.58 -11.67 -10.92
CA ASP A 70 -17.36 -12.82 -11.40
C ASP A 70 -17.66 -13.83 -10.28
N SER A 71 -16.68 -14.08 -9.39
CA SER A 71 -16.85 -14.97 -8.23
C SER A 71 -17.64 -14.33 -7.09
N GLY A 72 -17.75 -13.02 -7.09
CA GLY A 72 -18.45 -12.25 -6.08
C GLY A 72 -17.74 -12.15 -4.73
N ILE A 73 -16.68 -12.93 -4.47
CA ILE A 73 -15.90 -12.90 -3.22
C ILE A 73 -14.49 -13.36 -3.54
N PRO A 74 -13.43 -12.56 -3.22
CA PRO A 74 -12.02 -12.94 -3.43
C PRO A 74 -11.60 -14.09 -2.53
N TYR A 75 -12.37 -14.33 -1.52
CA TYR A 75 -12.23 -15.44 -0.59
C TYR A 75 -13.44 -16.32 -0.74
N SER A 76 -13.24 -17.63 -0.75
CA SER A 76 -14.33 -18.59 -0.67
C SER A 76 -15.31 -18.17 0.45
N ARG A 77 -16.59 -18.54 0.32
CA ARG A 77 -17.60 -18.33 1.38
C ARG A 77 -17.10 -18.77 2.75
N PHE A 78 -16.16 -19.69 2.76
CA PHE A 78 -15.43 -20.16 3.93
C PHE A 78 -14.57 -19.07 4.59
N SER A 79 -13.92 -18.21 3.82
CA SER A 79 -13.11 -17.12 4.36
C SER A 79 -13.97 -15.98 4.90
N ALA A 80 -15.12 -15.70 4.28
CA ALA A 80 -16.08 -14.74 4.82
C ALA A 80 -16.64 -15.23 6.17
N LEU A 81 -17.03 -16.51 6.25
CA LEU A 81 -17.47 -17.15 7.48
C LEU A 81 -16.36 -17.11 8.57
N HIS A 82 -15.14 -17.47 8.22
CA HIS A 82 -14.00 -17.43 9.14
C HIS A 82 -13.73 -16.02 9.69
N LYS A 83 -13.77 -14.99 8.83
CA LYS A 83 -13.61 -13.59 9.24
C LYS A 83 -14.75 -13.13 10.15
N TRP A 84 -15.96 -13.53 9.84
CA TRP A 84 -17.12 -13.23 10.68
C TRP A 84 -17.02 -13.89 12.07
N LEU A 85 -16.68 -15.20 12.13
CA LEU A 85 -16.47 -15.94 13.36
C LEU A 85 -15.32 -15.38 14.23
N LYS A 86 -14.30 -14.80 13.60
CA LYS A 86 -13.18 -14.13 14.29
C LYS A 86 -13.45 -12.65 14.64
N GLY A 87 -14.64 -12.13 14.37
CA GLY A 87 -14.97 -10.75 14.64
C GLY A 87 -14.30 -9.71 13.72
N TYR A 88 -13.64 -10.14 12.61
CA TYR A 88 -13.03 -9.26 11.63
C TYR A 88 -14.02 -8.73 10.58
N MET A 89 -15.25 -9.21 10.64
CA MET A 89 -16.33 -8.85 9.74
C MET A 89 -17.62 -8.78 10.56
N SER A 90 -18.40 -7.72 10.43
CA SER A 90 -19.69 -7.61 11.06
C SER A 90 -20.70 -8.59 10.44
N SER A 91 -21.76 -8.93 11.17
CA SER A 91 -22.86 -9.76 10.64
C SER A 91 -23.50 -9.13 9.40
N GLN A 92 -23.59 -7.81 9.37
CA GLN A 92 -24.13 -7.08 8.22
C GLN A 92 -23.24 -7.21 6.98
N GLU A 93 -21.92 -7.08 7.14
CA GLU A 93 -20.94 -7.29 6.06
C GLU A 93 -20.95 -8.74 5.58
N PHE A 94 -21.08 -9.70 6.50
CA PHE A 94 -21.19 -11.12 6.18
C PHE A 94 -22.45 -11.43 5.34
N PHE A 95 -23.62 -10.95 5.78
CA PHE A 95 -24.85 -11.12 5.01
C PHE A 95 -24.78 -10.40 3.66
N HIS A 96 -24.20 -9.21 3.59
CA HIS A 96 -23.96 -8.52 2.33
C HIS A 96 -23.02 -9.31 1.41
N ALA A 97 -22.03 -9.99 1.94
CA ALA A 97 -21.14 -10.86 1.16
C ALA A 97 -21.87 -12.12 0.62
N LEU A 98 -22.88 -12.61 1.32
CA LEU A 98 -23.67 -13.78 0.90
C LEU A 98 -24.75 -13.46 -0.15
N VAL A 99 -25.35 -12.26 -0.12
CA VAL A 99 -26.55 -11.87 -0.87
C VAL A 99 -26.24 -10.89 -1.99
N ARG A 100 -25.05 -10.92 -2.57
CA ARG A 100 -24.64 -9.95 -3.58
C ARG A 100 -25.51 -9.94 -4.84
N GLN A 101 -26.33 -8.88 -4.96
CA GLN A 101 -26.89 -8.37 -6.21
C GLN A 101 -26.45 -6.90 -6.38
N ARG A 102 -25.13 -6.61 -6.31
CA ARG A 102 -24.67 -5.22 -6.42
C ARG A 102 -24.10 -4.95 -7.81
N VAL A 103 -24.54 -3.83 -8.39
CA VAL A 103 -23.81 -3.21 -9.50
C VAL A 103 -22.53 -2.61 -8.93
N VAL A 104 -21.40 -3.25 -9.21
CA VAL A 104 -20.07 -2.72 -8.86
C VAL A 104 -19.62 -1.79 -9.97
N GLU A 105 -19.45 -0.52 -9.63
CA GLU A 105 -18.94 0.50 -10.55
C GLU A 105 -17.43 0.71 -10.39
N ARG A 106 -16.90 0.40 -9.20
CA ARG A 106 -15.50 0.63 -8.83
C ARG A 106 -14.95 -0.51 -7.98
N ILE A 107 -13.73 -0.91 -8.28
CA ILE A 107 -12.88 -1.67 -7.37
C ILE A 107 -11.86 -0.70 -6.80
N ILE A 108 -11.77 -0.62 -5.47
CA ILE A 108 -10.72 0.12 -4.76
C ILE A 108 -9.80 -0.91 -4.14
N TYR A 109 -8.61 -1.02 -4.69
CA TYR A 109 -7.64 -2.03 -4.29
C TYR A 109 -6.44 -1.41 -3.58
N LYS A 110 -6.10 -1.96 -2.43
CA LYS A 110 -4.92 -1.56 -1.65
C LYS A 110 -3.94 -2.71 -1.55
N GLU A 111 -2.73 -2.50 -2.09
CA GLU A 111 -1.58 -3.37 -1.87
C GLU A 111 -0.33 -2.51 -1.67
N PRO A 112 0.19 -2.40 -0.43
CA PRO A 112 1.35 -1.55 -0.14
C PRO A 112 2.59 -1.91 -0.95
N PHE A 113 2.83 -3.19 -1.22
CA PHE A 113 4.01 -3.64 -1.95
C PHE A 113 4.02 -3.23 -3.42
N LEU A 114 2.87 -2.91 -4.03
CA LEU A 114 2.82 -2.29 -5.35
C LEU A 114 3.48 -0.90 -5.38
N SER A 115 3.73 -0.27 -4.24
CA SER A 115 4.53 0.95 -4.15
C SER A 115 6.00 0.77 -4.54
N PHE A 116 6.50 -0.46 -4.57
CA PHE A 116 7.81 -0.77 -5.16
C PHE A 116 7.79 -0.80 -6.71
N ALA A 117 6.62 -0.94 -7.31
CA ALA A 117 6.44 -1.04 -8.76
C ALA A 117 5.28 -0.15 -9.25
N PRO A 118 5.29 1.18 -9.00
CA PRO A 118 4.20 2.07 -9.35
C PRO A 118 3.98 2.14 -10.87
N GLU A 119 5.04 2.07 -11.66
CA GLU A 119 5.00 2.05 -13.10
C GLU A 119 4.24 0.83 -13.64
N PHE A 120 4.49 -0.35 -13.07
CA PHE A 120 3.78 -1.57 -13.44
C PHE A 120 2.27 -1.39 -13.25
N THR A 121 1.85 -0.96 -12.07
CA THR A 121 0.44 -0.71 -11.74
C THR A 121 -0.20 0.28 -12.71
N TYR A 122 0.51 1.36 -13.02
CA TYR A 122 0.03 2.41 -13.91
C TYR A 122 -0.13 1.94 -15.36
N ARG A 123 0.79 1.11 -15.86
CA ARG A 123 0.78 0.60 -17.24
C ARG A 123 -0.15 -0.60 -17.42
N ALA A 124 -0.18 -1.51 -16.44
CA ALA A 124 -1.03 -2.69 -16.46
C ALA A 124 -2.54 -2.35 -16.44
N LEU A 125 -2.89 -1.22 -15.83
CA LEU A 125 -4.28 -0.74 -15.72
C LEU A 125 -4.42 0.66 -16.34
N PRO A 126 -4.51 0.80 -17.68
CA PRO A 126 -4.43 2.09 -18.37
C PRO A 126 -5.49 3.10 -17.94
N ASP A 127 -6.66 2.65 -17.51
CA ASP A 127 -7.79 3.50 -17.09
C ASP A 127 -7.88 3.67 -15.56
N CYS A 128 -6.93 3.13 -14.79
CA CYS A 128 -6.99 3.21 -13.34
C CYS A 128 -6.72 4.64 -12.81
N ARG A 129 -7.30 4.92 -11.65
CA ARG A 129 -6.94 6.08 -10.81
C ARG A 129 -6.08 5.60 -9.66
N ILE A 130 -4.95 6.26 -9.43
CA ILE A 130 -4.01 5.91 -8.38
C ILE A 130 -4.03 6.99 -7.31
N LEU A 131 -4.18 6.57 -6.07
CA LEU A 131 -3.95 7.41 -4.90
C LEU A 131 -2.67 6.94 -4.23
N HIS A 132 -1.66 7.80 -4.12
CA HIS A 132 -0.47 7.56 -3.32
C HIS A 132 -0.61 8.30 -2.00
N LEU A 133 -0.87 7.56 -0.93
CA LEU A 133 -0.93 8.07 0.43
C LEU A 133 0.44 7.91 1.09
N TYR A 134 1.14 9.02 1.30
CA TYR A 134 2.44 9.06 1.94
C TYR A 134 2.38 9.71 3.32
N ARG A 135 3.33 9.35 4.16
CA ARG A 135 3.45 9.78 5.54
C ARG A 135 4.92 9.85 5.93
N ASP A 136 5.25 10.60 7.00
CA ASP A 136 6.61 10.61 7.57
C ASP A 136 7.13 9.18 7.79
N GLY A 137 8.23 8.85 7.11
CA GLY A 137 8.81 7.52 7.15
C GLY A 137 9.24 7.07 8.52
N ARG A 138 9.64 8.02 9.36
CA ARG A 138 10.06 7.75 10.75
C ARG A 138 8.87 7.28 11.59
N ASP A 139 7.68 7.84 11.36
CA ASP A 139 6.44 7.40 11.99
C ASP A 139 5.96 6.06 11.42
N CYS A 140 6.08 5.86 10.11
CA CYS A 140 5.75 4.59 9.46
C CYS A 140 6.60 3.46 10.03
N ALA A 141 7.91 3.64 10.06
CA ALA A 141 8.87 2.67 10.55
C ALA A 141 8.65 2.33 12.03
N ASP A 142 8.48 3.35 12.88
CA ASP A 142 8.20 3.14 14.30
C ASP A 142 6.91 2.35 14.51
N SER A 143 5.83 2.74 13.83
CA SER A 143 4.55 2.03 13.90
C SER A 143 4.64 0.60 13.37
N LEU A 144 5.44 0.37 12.31
CA LEU A 144 5.59 -0.93 11.69
C LEU A 144 6.25 -1.93 12.64
N VAL A 145 7.41 -1.58 13.17
CA VAL A 145 8.17 -2.49 14.06
C VAL A 145 7.47 -2.74 15.38
N ARG A 146 6.79 -1.74 15.95
CA ARG A 146 6.00 -1.94 17.18
C ARG A 146 4.77 -2.82 17.00
N THR A 147 4.20 -2.83 15.79
CA THR A 147 2.94 -3.55 15.55
C THR A 147 3.15 -5.00 15.10
N TYR A 148 4.18 -5.25 14.29
CA TYR A 148 4.29 -6.52 13.57
C TYR A 148 5.59 -7.27 13.82
N ASP A 149 6.51 -6.70 14.60
CA ASP A 149 7.82 -7.32 14.87
C ASP A 149 8.50 -7.81 13.57
N VAL A 150 8.56 -6.94 12.57
CA VAL A 150 9.12 -7.25 11.25
C VAL A 150 10.56 -6.78 11.12
N LEU A 151 11.28 -7.35 10.15
CA LEU A 151 12.66 -7.01 9.79
C LEU A 151 13.68 -7.25 10.92
N THR A 152 13.32 -8.11 11.87
CA THR A 152 14.29 -8.67 12.85
C THR A 152 15.23 -9.64 12.15
N ASP A 153 16.38 -9.95 12.76
CA ASP A 153 17.33 -10.90 12.19
C ASP A 153 16.68 -12.28 11.98
N GLU A 154 15.86 -12.72 12.92
CA GLU A 154 15.09 -13.95 12.84
C GLU A 154 14.13 -13.93 11.62
N LYS A 155 13.40 -12.84 11.39
CA LYS A 155 12.51 -12.71 10.24
C LYS A 155 13.27 -12.65 8.91
N LEU A 156 14.44 -12.03 8.89
CA LEU A 156 15.31 -12.03 7.71
C LEU A 156 15.81 -13.43 7.36
N MET A 157 16.20 -14.23 8.36
CA MET A 157 16.59 -15.63 8.14
C MET A 157 15.47 -16.48 7.55
N ALA A 158 14.21 -16.13 7.83
CA ALA A 158 13.03 -16.83 7.33
C ALA A 158 12.56 -16.36 5.93
N LEU A 159 13.19 -15.38 5.29
CA LEU A 159 12.71 -14.81 4.02
C LEU A 159 12.60 -15.83 2.88
N ASN A 160 13.42 -16.86 2.86
CA ASN A 160 13.42 -17.90 1.82
C ASN A 160 12.87 -19.24 2.30
N THR A 161 12.39 -19.34 3.53
CA THR A 161 11.76 -20.56 4.08
C THR A 161 10.24 -20.52 3.94
N SER A 162 9.67 -19.38 3.56
CA SER A 162 8.25 -19.19 3.33
C SER A 162 7.85 -19.59 1.91
N GLU A 163 6.56 -19.75 1.67
CA GLU A 163 5.97 -20.00 0.35
C GLU A 163 6.25 -18.86 -0.66
N MET A 164 6.82 -17.74 -0.20
CA MET A 164 7.22 -16.60 -1.04
C MET A 164 8.71 -16.29 -0.90
N PRO A 165 9.55 -16.67 -1.87
CA PRO A 165 10.97 -16.32 -1.87
C PRO A 165 11.15 -14.84 -2.23
N ILE A 166 11.04 -13.96 -1.24
CA ILE A 166 11.24 -12.51 -1.41
C ILE A 166 12.59 -12.03 -0.90
N GLY A 167 13.45 -12.97 -0.45
CA GLY A 167 14.78 -12.70 0.03
C GLY A 167 15.85 -12.99 -1.02
N ARG A 168 16.82 -12.10 -1.12
CA ARG A 168 18.04 -12.30 -1.89
C ARG A 168 19.13 -12.83 -0.96
N LYS A 169 19.80 -13.93 -1.34
CA LYS A 169 20.91 -14.48 -0.55
C LYS A 169 22.09 -13.52 -0.59
N TYR A 170 22.69 -13.29 0.59
CA TYR A 170 23.90 -12.54 0.78
C TYR A 170 24.76 -13.27 1.82
N ASP A 171 25.83 -13.94 1.37
CA ASP A 171 26.60 -14.92 2.14
C ASP A 171 25.69 -15.98 2.74
N GLU A 172 25.72 -16.15 4.06
CA GLU A 172 24.86 -17.10 4.80
C GLU A 172 23.55 -16.47 5.31
N ARG A 173 23.29 -15.21 4.93
CA ARG A 173 22.11 -14.42 5.36
C ARG A 173 21.19 -14.11 4.18
N TYR A 174 20.07 -13.51 4.47
CA TYR A 174 19.13 -13.04 3.47
C TYR A 174 18.78 -11.56 3.70
N VAL A 175 18.65 -10.83 2.61
CA VAL A 175 18.16 -9.46 2.60
C VAL A 175 16.91 -9.38 1.73
N PRO A 176 15.93 -8.52 2.05
CA PRO A 176 14.83 -8.26 1.13
C PRO A 176 15.32 -7.83 -0.25
N TRP A 177 14.61 -8.26 -1.29
CA TRP A 177 14.98 -8.01 -2.69
C TRP A 177 15.15 -6.52 -3.04
N TRP A 178 14.47 -5.64 -2.31
CA TRP A 178 14.50 -4.19 -2.52
C TRP A 178 15.71 -3.50 -1.87
N VAL A 179 16.54 -4.20 -1.13
CA VAL A 179 17.79 -3.66 -0.58
C VAL A 179 18.79 -3.44 -1.73
N GLU A 180 19.35 -2.23 -1.79
CA GLU A 180 20.33 -1.83 -2.80
C GLU A 180 21.58 -2.73 -2.75
N GLN A 181 22.05 -3.15 -3.94
CA GLN A 181 23.26 -3.95 -4.05
C GLN A 181 24.50 -3.17 -3.56
N GLY A 182 25.35 -3.86 -2.81
CA GLY A 182 26.53 -3.27 -2.19
C GLY A 182 26.28 -2.58 -0.86
N ARG A 183 25.03 -2.54 -0.39
CA ARG A 183 24.66 -1.97 0.91
C ARG A 183 24.06 -3.00 1.87
N GLU A 184 24.21 -4.27 1.59
CA GLU A 184 23.64 -5.37 2.38
C GLU A 184 24.17 -5.37 3.81
N GLU A 185 25.48 -5.16 4.00
CA GLU A 185 26.09 -5.12 5.34
C GLU A 185 25.54 -3.96 6.18
N GLU A 186 25.36 -2.78 5.59
CA GLU A 186 24.77 -1.62 6.28
C GLU A 186 23.33 -1.93 6.70
N PHE A 187 22.55 -2.55 5.79
CA PHE A 187 21.19 -2.96 6.10
C PHE A 187 21.14 -4.02 7.21
N LEU A 188 21.96 -5.07 7.11
CA LEU A 188 22.00 -6.16 8.07
C LEU A 188 22.54 -5.73 9.45
N GLY A 189 23.47 -4.77 9.49
CA GLY A 189 23.97 -4.17 10.70
C GLY A 189 23.01 -3.18 11.38
N SER A 190 21.91 -2.82 10.71
CA SER A 190 20.94 -1.86 11.21
C SER A 190 19.91 -2.49 12.14
N THR A 191 19.28 -1.67 12.99
CA THR A 191 18.14 -2.09 13.83
C THR A 191 16.90 -2.34 12.96
N PRO A 192 15.91 -3.12 13.42
CA PRO A 192 14.64 -3.30 12.69
C PRO A 192 13.95 -1.99 12.32
N TYR A 193 14.05 -0.97 13.17
CA TYR A 193 13.52 0.36 12.87
C TYR A 193 14.22 1.00 11.67
N ILE A 194 15.54 0.96 11.64
CA ILE A 194 16.32 1.49 10.53
C ILE A 194 16.07 0.70 9.24
N ARG A 195 15.95 -0.62 9.33
CA ARG A 195 15.56 -1.47 8.18
C ARG A 195 14.17 -1.11 7.64
N ALA A 196 13.24 -0.71 8.51
CA ALA A 196 11.92 -0.21 8.09
C ALA A 196 12.01 1.17 7.42
N ILE A 197 12.96 2.02 7.79
CA ILE A 197 13.28 3.27 7.09
C ILE A 197 13.80 2.98 5.67
N TRP A 198 14.66 1.98 5.49
CA TRP A 198 15.11 1.55 4.17
C TRP A 198 13.92 1.13 3.28
N MET A 199 12.99 0.35 3.83
CA MET A 199 11.80 -0.07 3.09
C MET A 199 10.94 1.12 2.69
N TRP A 200 10.69 2.05 3.61
CA TRP A 200 9.93 3.27 3.33
C TRP A 200 10.60 4.11 2.24
N LYS A 201 11.90 4.37 2.38
CA LYS A 201 12.71 5.11 1.42
C LYS A 201 12.55 4.55 0.00
N GLU A 202 12.71 3.24 -0.15
CA GLU A 202 12.58 2.59 -1.46
C GLU A 202 11.17 2.75 -2.05
N MET A 203 10.13 2.52 -1.26
CA MET A 203 8.75 2.64 -1.72
C MET A 203 8.41 4.06 -2.17
N VAL A 204 8.70 5.06 -1.32
CA VAL A 204 8.34 6.45 -1.64
C VAL A 204 9.24 7.04 -2.72
N GLY A 205 10.52 6.67 -2.76
CA GLY A 205 11.47 7.09 -3.80
C GLY A 205 11.04 6.60 -5.18
N ARG A 206 10.68 5.32 -5.32
CA ARG A 206 10.17 4.76 -6.57
C ARG A 206 8.85 5.42 -7.00
N CYS A 207 7.93 5.63 -6.06
CA CYS A 207 6.70 6.35 -6.33
C CYS A 207 6.98 7.79 -6.79
N HIS A 208 7.87 8.51 -6.11
CA HIS A 208 8.23 9.88 -6.49
C HIS A 208 8.83 9.93 -7.89
N ASN A 209 9.84 9.11 -8.15
CA ASN A 209 10.55 9.09 -9.43
C ASN A 209 9.62 8.81 -10.62
N PHE A 210 8.62 7.96 -10.43
CA PHE A 210 7.67 7.66 -11.49
C PHE A 210 6.54 8.71 -11.59
N PHE A 211 5.93 9.08 -10.47
CA PHE A 211 4.77 9.97 -10.49
C PHE A 211 5.11 11.44 -10.80
N SER A 212 6.38 11.85 -10.67
CA SER A 212 6.84 13.18 -11.04
C SER A 212 7.17 13.35 -12.54
N GLN A 213 7.13 12.26 -13.32
CA GLN A 213 7.37 12.32 -14.76
C GLN A 213 6.28 13.17 -15.44
N PRO A 214 6.65 14.12 -16.33
CA PRO A 214 5.69 15.03 -16.96
C PRO A 214 4.55 14.31 -17.66
N GLU A 215 4.84 13.20 -18.34
CA GLU A 215 3.86 12.36 -19.03
C GLU A 215 2.88 11.67 -18.09
N VAL A 216 3.27 11.41 -16.84
CA VAL A 216 2.37 10.86 -15.82
C VAL A 216 1.52 11.95 -15.20
N VAL A 217 2.14 13.08 -14.86
CA VAL A 217 1.47 14.23 -14.24
C VAL A 217 0.35 14.76 -15.13
N THR A 218 0.60 14.91 -16.43
CA THR A 218 -0.37 15.47 -17.40
C THR A 218 -1.63 14.64 -17.56
N THR A 219 -1.60 13.35 -17.23
CA THR A 219 -2.79 12.48 -17.31
C THR A 219 -3.81 12.73 -16.21
N GLY A 220 -3.42 13.34 -15.10
CA GLY A 220 -4.27 13.48 -13.91
C GLY A 220 -4.74 12.16 -13.28
N ARG A 221 -4.10 11.03 -13.64
CA ARG A 221 -4.46 9.70 -13.11
C ARG A 221 -3.95 9.44 -11.70
N VAL A 222 -3.00 10.23 -11.22
CA VAL A 222 -2.35 10.06 -9.91
C VAL A 222 -2.70 11.23 -9.00
N LEU A 223 -3.16 10.92 -7.80
CA LEU A 223 -3.38 11.87 -6.71
C LEU A 223 -2.40 11.57 -5.58
N LEU A 224 -1.59 12.55 -5.22
CA LEU A 224 -0.67 12.47 -4.08
C LEU A 224 -1.34 13.09 -2.85
N VAL A 225 -1.40 12.36 -1.76
CA VAL A 225 -2.01 12.83 -0.49
C VAL A 225 -1.05 12.59 0.66
N LYS A 226 -0.77 13.65 1.40
CA LYS A 226 -0.02 13.57 2.66
C LYS A 226 -0.96 13.10 3.78
N TYR A 227 -0.54 12.11 4.55
CA TYR A 227 -1.36 11.57 5.65
C TYR A 227 -1.69 12.63 6.69
N GLU A 228 -0.73 13.46 7.03
CA GLU A 228 -0.85 14.54 8.01
C GLU A 228 -1.90 15.56 7.59
N ASP A 229 -1.94 15.89 6.31
CA ASP A 229 -2.95 16.79 5.74
C ASP A 229 -4.34 16.13 5.70
N LEU A 230 -4.40 14.85 5.31
CA LEU A 230 -5.65 14.07 5.35
C LEU A 230 -6.24 14.04 6.76
N VAL A 231 -5.40 13.93 7.79
CA VAL A 231 -5.86 13.89 9.19
C VAL A 231 -6.25 15.29 9.68
N SER A 232 -5.54 16.33 9.27
CA SER A 232 -5.80 17.72 9.69
C SER A 232 -7.10 18.28 9.08
N ASP A 233 -7.42 17.93 7.83
CA ASP A 233 -8.64 18.35 7.14
C ASP A 233 -9.27 17.15 6.39
N SER A 234 -9.75 16.21 7.18
CA SER A 234 -10.20 14.92 6.66
C SER A 234 -11.41 15.02 5.72
N LEU A 235 -12.26 16.03 5.88
CA LEU A 235 -13.41 16.21 5.00
C LEU A 235 -12.99 16.73 3.63
N ARG A 236 -12.15 17.73 3.58
CA ARG A 236 -11.60 18.27 2.32
C ARG A 236 -10.85 17.22 1.53
N TYR A 237 -9.89 16.53 2.17
CA TYR A 237 -9.13 15.48 1.51
C TYR A 237 -9.99 14.27 1.16
N GLY A 238 -10.99 13.94 1.98
CA GLY A 238 -11.98 12.92 1.67
C GLY A 238 -12.80 13.26 0.41
N GLU A 239 -13.21 14.51 0.24
CA GLU A 239 -13.90 14.98 -0.97
C GLU A 239 -12.99 14.90 -2.20
N LEU A 240 -11.74 15.36 -2.08
CA LEU A 240 -10.74 15.29 -3.14
C LEU A 240 -10.48 13.85 -3.60
N ILE A 241 -10.28 12.93 -2.66
CA ILE A 241 -10.06 11.50 -2.94
C ILE A 241 -11.30 10.89 -3.62
N THR A 242 -12.48 11.20 -3.10
CA THR A 242 -13.74 10.66 -3.63
C THR A 242 -13.96 11.15 -5.07
N LEU A 243 -13.71 12.42 -5.34
CA LEU A 243 -13.80 13.00 -6.68
C LEU A 243 -12.76 12.37 -7.63
N HIS A 244 -11.52 12.20 -7.15
CA HIS A 244 -10.47 11.54 -7.93
C HIS A 244 -10.87 10.12 -8.35
N PHE A 245 -11.56 9.37 -7.50
CA PHE A 245 -12.10 8.05 -7.83
C PHE A 245 -13.40 8.10 -8.65
N GLY A 246 -13.81 9.28 -9.11
CA GLY A 246 -15.00 9.47 -9.95
C GLY A 246 -16.31 9.17 -9.21
N ALA A 247 -16.37 9.53 -7.95
CA ALA A 247 -17.55 9.38 -7.10
C ALA A 247 -17.87 10.68 -6.34
N THR A 248 -19.00 10.70 -5.63
CA THR A 248 -19.41 11.82 -4.78
C THR A 248 -19.43 11.42 -3.33
N MET A 249 -19.06 12.33 -2.45
CA MET A 249 -19.08 12.10 -1.02
C MET A 249 -20.52 12.06 -0.50
N ASN A 250 -20.92 10.93 0.09
CA ASN A 250 -22.20 10.77 0.77
C ASN A 250 -22.07 11.04 2.29
N ALA A 251 -23.19 11.08 2.99
CA ALA A 251 -23.24 11.36 4.43
C ALA A 251 -22.50 10.30 5.27
N GLN A 252 -22.58 9.03 4.87
CA GLN A 252 -21.91 7.93 5.57
C GLN A 252 -20.40 8.01 5.40
N LEU A 253 -19.91 8.26 4.18
CA LEU A 253 -18.49 8.45 3.88
C LEU A 253 -17.93 9.65 4.66
N ARG A 254 -18.66 10.77 4.69
CA ARG A 254 -18.33 11.95 5.51
C ARG A 254 -18.17 11.61 6.99
N LYS A 255 -19.08 10.78 7.55
CA LYS A 255 -18.99 10.31 8.94
C LYS A 255 -17.73 9.47 9.17
N GLN A 256 -17.31 8.63 8.21
CA GLN A 256 -16.09 7.83 8.32
C GLN A 256 -14.83 8.71 8.30
N PHE A 257 -14.75 9.68 7.39
CA PHE A 257 -13.60 10.58 7.34
C PHE A 257 -13.43 11.42 8.61
N LYS A 258 -14.52 11.81 9.27
CA LYS A 258 -14.49 12.51 10.58
C LYS A 258 -13.85 11.70 11.71
N GLN A 259 -13.62 10.39 11.53
CA GLN A 259 -12.94 9.55 12.52
C GLN A 259 -11.39 9.62 12.41
N ALA A 260 -10.85 10.38 11.46
CA ALA A 260 -9.43 10.64 11.38
C ALA A 260 -8.92 11.30 12.69
N HIS A 261 -7.77 10.84 13.17
CA HIS A 261 -7.19 11.37 14.40
C HIS A 261 -5.64 11.46 14.29
N PRO A 262 -5.02 12.48 14.91
CA PRO A 262 -3.60 12.76 14.77
C PRO A 262 -2.70 11.98 15.72
N LEU A 263 -3.22 11.08 16.55
CA LEU A 263 -2.50 10.44 17.66
C LEU A 263 -1.22 9.71 17.27
N SER A 264 -1.07 9.37 16.02
CA SER A 264 0.12 8.66 15.52
C SER A 264 1.12 9.57 14.81
N ILE A 265 0.86 10.87 14.71
CA ILE A 265 1.79 11.85 14.11
C ILE A 265 2.88 12.19 15.08
N GLY A 266 4.15 12.11 14.65
CA GLY A 266 5.31 12.42 15.46
C GLY A 266 5.66 11.36 16.51
N ILE A 267 5.15 10.16 16.42
CA ILE A 267 5.42 9.07 17.38
C ILE A 267 6.91 8.70 17.43
N HIS A 268 7.62 8.81 16.30
CA HIS A 268 9.06 8.55 16.23
C HIS A 268 9.89 9.43 17.17
N LYS A 269 9.39 10.61 17.55
CA LYS A 269 10.09 11.54 18.47
C LYS A 269 10.34 10.94 19.85
N LYS A 270 9.68 9.85 20.19
CA LYS A 270 9.87 9.10 21.44
C LYS A 270 11.01 8.07 21.37
N ARG A 271 11.60 7.86 20.21
CA ARG A 271 12.71 6.93 20.00
C ARG A 271 14.04 7.52 20.46
N ASN A 272 15.05 6.64 20.50
CA ASN A 272 16.42 7.09 20.79
C ASN A 272 16.85 8.15 19.75
N PRO A 273 17.37 9.32 20.17
CA PRO A 273 17.82 10.37 19.27
C PRO A 273 18.82 9.89 18.21
N LYS A 274 19.73 8.97 18.54
CA LYS A 274 20.69 8.38 17.60
C LYS A 274 20.01 7.60 16.48
N GLU A 275 18.94 6.85 16.80
CA GLU A 275 18.16 6.16 15.77
C GLU A 275 17.40 7.13 14.86
N ILE A 276 16.91 8.25 15.42
CA ILE A 276 16.24 9.30 14.64
C ILE A 276 17.23 9.96 13.68
N GLU A 277 18.42 10.28 14.15
CA GLU A 277 19.50 10.88 13.35
C GLU A 277 19.92 9.93 12.22
N GLU A 278 20.13 8.65 12.52
CA GLU A 278 20.47 7.63 11.54
C GLU A 278 19.35 7.46 10.49
N ALA A 279 18.09 7.40 10.91
CA ALA A 279 16.94 7.35 10.01
C ALA A 279 16.91 8.57 9.07
N GLN A 280 17.20 9.78 9.59
CA GLN A 280 17.28 11.00 8.79
C GLN A 280 18.44 10.93 7.79
N ARG A 281 19.59 10.40 8.18
CA ARG A 281 20.75 10.24 7.30
C ARG A 281 20.44 9.28 6.14
N ILE A 282 19.82 8.14 6.44
CA ILE A 282 19.54 7.10 5.43
C ILE A 282 18.47 7.55 4.42
N ALA A 283 17.43 8.23 4.87
CA ALA A 283 16.30 8.64 4.03
C ALA A 283 16.26 10.16 3.81
N GLN A 284 17.40 10.85 3.87
CA GLN A 284 17.48 12.31 3.80
C GLN A 284 16.82 12.87 2.53
N THR A 285 17.09 12.24 1.40
CA THR A 285 16.58 12.69 0.10
C THR A 285 15.05 12.59 0.09
N GLU A 286 14.51 11.45 0.44
CA GLU A 286 13.06 11.20 0.40
C GLU A 286 12.31 12.01 1.46
N LEU A 287 12.88 12.18 2.64
CA LEU A 287 12.31 13.05 3.68
C LEU A 287 12.23 14.51 3.21
N LYS A 288 13.25 15.02 2.49
CA LYS A 288 13.23 16.36 1.90
C LYS A 288 12.21 16.46 0.77
N LEU A 289 12.17 15.49 -0.15
CA LEU A 289 11.25 15.47 -1.28
C LEU A 289 9.78 15.55 -0.83
N TYR A 290 9.45 14.92 0.29
CA TYR A 290 8.10 14.91 0.83
C TYR A 290 7.85 15.95 1.94
N GLY A 291 8.81 16.86 2.18
CA GLY A 291 8.64 17.97 3.12
C GLY A 291 8.60 17.55 4.60
N TYR A 292 9.46 16.61 4.99
CA TYR A 292 9.64 16.17 6.38
C TYR A 292 10.98 16.61 7.00
N LEU A 293 11.88 17.21 6.19
CA LEU A 293 13.11 17.88 6.59
C LEU A 293 13.22 19.24 5.90
#